data_0fc72c6b361b3b9e1dd139739c2b30a1
#
_entry.id   0fc72c6b361b3b9e1dd139739c2b30a1
#
_cell.length_a   1.000
_cell.length_b   1.000
_cell.length_c   1.000
_cell.angle_alpha   90.00
_cell.angle_beta   90.00
_cell.angle_gamma   90.00
#
_symmetry.space_group_name_H-M   'P 1'
#
loop_
_entity.id
_entity.type
_entity.pdbx_description
1 polymer ?
#
loop_
_entity_poly.entity_id
_entity_poly.type
_entity_poly.pdbx_seq_one_letter_code
_entity_poly.pdbx_strand_id
1 'polypeptide(L)'
;MHGGQRPGAGRKAVQIDLEQLEKLCALQCTDVEIAAWFQVSLRTIEKRRRLPKFADAMQRGRAKGRISVRRHQVKQLEAGSATMAVWLGKQLLGQRDVITAEHVGSGGGPIQVAVKPDLRRLNDDELRQLRELAVKTRPDSGN
;
A
#
# COMPACT_ATOMS: atom_id res chain seq x y z
N MET A 1 -10.26 -47.26 -31.21
CA MET A 1 -11.51 -47.01 -30.44
C MET A 1 -11.41 -45.67 -29.75
N HIS A 2 -12.15 -44.69 -30.26
CA HIS A 2 -12.15 -43.35 -29.69
C HIS A 2 -13.19 -43.30 -28.55
N GLY A 3 -12.77 -43.10 -27.33
CA GLY A 3 -13.66 -42.97 -26.19
C GLY A 3 -14.53 -41.73 -26.34
N GLY A 4 -15.81 -41.94 -26.65
CA GLY A 4 -16.80 -40.90 -26.81
C GLY A 4 -16.99 -40.13 -25.50
N GLN A 5 -16.98 -38.82 -25.59
CA GLN A 5 -17.31 -37.90 -24.51
C GLN A 5 -18.73 -38.19 -24.03
N ARG A 6 -18.86 -38.68 -22.79
CA ARG A 6 -20.19 -38.95 -22.19
C ARG A 6 -20.87 -37.62 -21.87
N PRO A 7 -22.11 -37.35 -22.34
CA PRO A 7 -22.89 -36.19 -21.93
C PRO A 7 -23.04 -36.19 -20.41
N GLY A 8 -22.56 -35.13 -19.74
CA GLY A 8 -22.63 -34.99 -18.28
C GLY A 8 -21.36 -35.35 -17.50
N ALA A 9 -20.28 -35.79 -18.12
CA ALA A 9 -18.99 -36.09 -17.49
C ALA A 9 -18.14 -34.86 -17.20
N GLY A 10 -18.70 -33.86 -16.53
CA GLY A 10 -17.97 -32.69 -16.05
C GLY A 10 -18.45 -32.27 -14.66
N ARG A 11 -17.55 -31.79 -13.80
CA ARG A 11 -17.92 -31.20 -12.49
C ARG A 11 -18.96 -30.10 -12.75
N LYS A 12 -20.16 -30.24 -12.19
CA LYS A 12 -21.22 -29.23 -12.29
C LYS A 12 -20.65 -27.86 -11.96
N ALA A 13 -20.84 -26.87 -12.83
CA ALA A 13 -20.39 -25.51 -12.58
C ALA A 13 -21.14 -24.98 -11.34
N VAL A 14 -20.40 -24.58 -10.32
CA VAL A 14 -20.98 -23.96 -9.12
C VAL A 14 -21.66 -22.66 -9.55
N GLN A 15 -22.97 -22.55 -9.27
CA GLN A 15 -23.69 -21.30 -9.50
C GLN A 15 -23.34 -20.33 -8.37
N ILE A 16 -22.88 -19.14 -8.73
CA ILE A 16 -22.64 -18.04 -7.80
C ILE A 16 -23.80 -17.06 -7.97
N ASP A 17 -24.52 -16.84 -6.88
CA ASP A 17 -25.57 -15.84 -6.83
C ASP A 17 -24.96 -14.44 -6.88
N LEU A 18 -25.34 -13.65 -7.89
CA LEU A 18 -24.81 -12.31 -8.12
C LEU A 18 -25.30 -11.32 -7.06
N GLU A 19 -26.49 -11.53 -6.49
CA GLU A 19 -27.01 -10.66 -5.43
C GLU A 19 -26.20 -10.86 -4.13
N GLN A 20 -25.91 -12.10 -3.78
CA GLN A 20 -25.07 -12.42 -2.64
C GLN A 20 -23.63 -11.92 -2.85
N LEU A 21 -23.10 -12.08 -4.06
CA LEU A 21 -21.79 -11.53 -4.43
C LEU A 21 -21.74 -10.02 -4.24
N GLU A 22 -22.77 -9.30 -4.69
CA GLU A 22 -22.87 -7.85 -4.54
C GLU A 22 -22.90 -7.44 -3.05
N LYS A 23 -23.64 -8.18 -2.20
CA LYS A 23 -23.68 -7.97 -0.74
C LYS A 23 -22.31 -8.17 -0.09
N LEU A 24 -21.59 -9.24 -0.43
CA LEU A 24 -20.22 -9.49 0.07
C LEU A 24 -19.24 -8.39 -0.38
N CYS A 25 -19.34 -7.96 -1.62
CA CYS A 25 -18.54 -6.86 -2.13
C CYS A 25 -18.87 -5.53 -1.44
N ALA A 26 -20.12 -5.31 -1.02
CA ALA A 26 -20.50 -4.13 -0.24
C ALA A 26 -19.87 -4.14 1.16
N LEU A 27 -19.62 -5.29 1.73
CA LEU A 27 -18.84 -5.47 2.96
C LEU A 27 -17.32 -5.34 2.73
N GLN A 28 -16.89 -5.05 1.49
CA GLN A 28 -15.48 -4.96 1.07
C GLN A 28 -14.70 -6.29 1.24
N CYS A 29 -15.40 -7.43 1.20
CA CYS A 29 -14.75 -8.74 1.27
C CYS A 29 -13.71 -8.92 0.17
N THR A 30 -12.61 -9.58 0.52
CA THR A 30 -11.55 -9.98 -0.40
C THR A 30 -12.01 -11.14 -1.29
N ASP A 31 -11.33 -11.38 -2.39
CA ASP A 31 -11.64 -12.51 -3.28
C ASP A 31 -11.48 -13.88 -2.59
N VAL A 32 -10.58 -13.95 -1.61
CA VAL A 32 -10.38 -15.17 -0.79
C VAL A 32 -11.61 -15.44 0.09
N GLU A 33 -12.12 -14.40 0.76
CA GLU A 33 -13.33 -14.51 1.60
C GLU A 33 -14.57 -14.84 0.76
N ILE A 34 -14.70 -14.22 -0.42
CA ILE A 34 -15.77 -14.52 -1.37
C ILE A 34 -15.68 -15.98 -1.86
N ALA A 35 -14.47 -16.46 -2.16
CA ALA A 35 -14.25 -17.84 -2.56
C ALA A 35 -14.63 -18.82 -1.45
N ALA A 36 -14.25 -18.52 -0.21
CA ALA A 36 -14.59 -19.31 0.97
C ALA A 36 -16.11 -19.35 1.20
N TRP A 37 -16.80 -18.21 1.09
CA TRP A 37 -18.24 -18.12 1.24
C TRP A 37 -19.00 -19.02 0.25
N PHE A 38 -18.62 -18.97 -1.03
CA PHE A 38 -19.24 -19.76 -2.08
C PHE A 38 -18.68 -21.20 -2.18
N GLN A 39 -17.76 -21.58 -1.30
CA GLN A 39 -17.07 -22.88 -1.28
C GLN A 39 -16.44 -23.24 -2.65
N VAL A 40 -15.82 -22.25 -3.28
CA VAL A 40 -15.11 -22.40 -4.55
C VAL A 40 -13.64 -22.05 -4.38
N SER A 41 -12.81 -22.43 -5.36
CA SER A 41 -11.40 -22.00 -5.36
C SER A 41 -11.28 -20.51 -5.72
N LEU A 42 -10.25 -19.84 -5.19
CA LEU A 42 -9.90 -18.46 -5.56
C LEU A 42 -9.80 -18.29 -7.08
N ARG A 43 -9.17 -19.25 -7.77
CA ARG A 43 -9.06 -19.27 -9.24
C ARG A 43 -10.42 -19.23 -9.95
N THR A 44 -11.48 -19.79 -9.33
CA THR A 44 -12.84 -19.71 -9.87
C THR A 44 -13.37 -18.30 -9.82
N ILE A 45 -13.15 -17.56 -8.73
CA ILE A 45 -13.53 -16.16 -8.58
C ILE A 45 -12.76 -15.30 -9.58
N GLU A 46 -11.44 -15.45 -9.67
CA GLU A 46 -10.59 -14.72 -10.62
C GLU A 46 -11.02 -14.94 -12.08
N LYS A 47 -11.35 -16.18 -12.46
CA LYS A 47 -11.85 -16.48 -13.79
C LYS A 47 -13.20 -15.83 -14.06
N ARG A 48 -14.13 -15.88 -13.09
CA ARG A 48 -15.47 -15.31 -13.24
C ARG A 48 -15.49 -13.79 -13.22
N ARG A 49 -14.54 -13.16 -12.52
CA ARG A 49 -14.37 -11.69 -12.55
C ARG A 49 -14.21 -11.13 -13.96
N ARG A 50 -13.74 -11.93 -14.94
CA ARG A 50 -13.62 -11.53 -16.34
C ARG A 50 -14.97 -11.50 -17.07
N LEU A 51 -16.01 -12.09 -16.50
CA LEU A 51 -17.36 -12.08 -17.08
C LEU A 51 -18.05 -10.76 -16.74
N PRO A 52 -18.60 -10.02 -17.72
CA PRO A 52 -19.19 -8.69 -17.51
C PRO A 52 -20.20 -8.65 -16.37
N LYS A 53 -21.18 -9.53 -16.36
CA LYS A 53 -22.22 -9.58 -15.31
C LYS A 53 -21.64 -9.75 -13.90
N PHE A 54 -20.57 -10.53 -13.77
CA PHE A 54 -19.89 -10.77 -12.50
C PHE A 54 -19.07 -9.56 -12.07
N ALA A 55 -18.31 -8.97 -13.00
CA ALA A 55 -17.54 -7.75 -12.79
C ALA A 55 -18.46 -6.59 -12.36
N ASP A 56 -19.58 -6.41 -13.03
CA ASP A 56 -20.57 -5.37 -12.73
C ASP A 56 -21.15 -5.54 -11.32
N ALA A 57 -21.53 -6.76 -10.92
CA ALA A 57 -22.04 -7.04 -9.59
C ALA A 57 -20.99 -6.71 -8.51
N MET A 58 -19.73 -7.12 -8.71
CA MET A 58 -18.64 -6.80 -7.80
C MET A 58 -18.41 -5.29 -7.70
N GLN A 59 -18.40 -4.57 -8.83
CA GLN A 59 -18.19 -3.12 -8.87
C GLN A 59 -19.31 -2.37 -8.16
N ARG A 60 -20.57 -2.72 -8.43
CA ARG A 60 -21.75 -2.13 -7.74
C ARG A 60 -21.68 -2.37 -6.24
N GLY A 61 -21.39 -3.59 -5.82
CA GLY A 61 -21.26 -3.91 -4.39
C GLY A 61 -20.20 -3.05 -3.72
N ARG A 62 -18.98 -3.02 -4.26
CA ARG A 62 -17.88 -2.19 -3.71
C ARG A 62 -18.22 -0.71 -3.67
N ALA A 63 -18.92 -0.19 -4.69
CA ALA A 63 -19.38 1.20 -4.71
C ALA A 63 -20.38 1.47 -3.58
N LYS A 64 -21.37 0.61 -3.40
CA LYS A 64 -22.36 0.71 -2.31
C LYS A 64 -21.68 0.69 -0.94
N GLY A 65 -20.70 -0.21 -0.74
CA GLY A 65 -19.95 -0.28 0.51
C GLY A 65 -19.16 1.00 0.81
N ARG A 66 -18.45 1.55 -0.16
CA ARG A 66 -17.74 2.83 0.00
C ARG A 66 -18.69 3.98 0.36
N ILE A 67 -19.86 4.04 -0.29
CA ILE A 67 -20.88 5.05 0.02
C ILE A 67 -21.41 4.87 1.44
N SER A 68 -21.62 3.62 1.88
CA SER A 68 -22.06 3.32 3.25
C SER A 68 -21.05 3.80 4.29
N VAL A 69 -19.74 3.51 4.09
CA VAL A 69 -18.68 4.00 4.97
C VAL A 69 -18.68 5.53 5.03
N ARG A 70 -18.71 6.22 3.89
CA ARG A 70 -18.78 7.69 3.84
C ARG A 70 -19.98 8.24 4.60
N ARG A 71 -21.13 7.64 4.41
CA ARG A 71 -22.36 8.06 5.13
C ARG A 71 -22.18 7.97 6.64
N HIS A 72 -21.58 6.90 7.14
CA HIS A 72 -21.31 6.77 8.56
C HIS A 72 -20.27 7.79 9.06
N GLN A 73 -19.25 8.07 8.27
CA GLN A 73 -18.23 9.07 8.61
C GLN A 73 -18.85 10.47 8.70
N VAL A 74 -19.68 10.85 7.71
CA VAL A 74 -20.39 12.14 7.74
C VAL A 74 -21.35 12.22 8.93
N LYS A 75 -22.09 11.14 9.22
CA LYS A 75 -22.97 11.08 10.39
C LYS A 75 -22.20 11.26 11.70
N GLN A 76 -20.99 10.71 11.82
CA GLN A 76 -20.14 10.92 13.00
C GLN A 76 -19.63 12.35 13.08
N LEU A 77 -19.32 12.99 11.94
CA LEU A 77 -18.98 14.41 11.89
C LEU A 77 -20.13 15.28 12.38
N GLU A 78 -21.36 15.04 11.88
CA GLU A 78 -22.59 15.76 12.28
C GLU A 78 -22.89 15.57 13.79
N ALA A 79 -22.54 14.43 14.34
CA ALA A 79 -22.64 14.13 15.78
C ALA A 79 -21.54 14.83 16.64
N GLY A 80 -20.70 15.68 16.04
CA GLY A 80 -19.69 16.47 16.75
C GLY A 80 -18.36 15.77 16.98
N SER A 81 -18.03 14.68 16.26
CA SER A 81 -16.75 14.00 16.41
C SER A 81 -15.59 14.85 15.86
N ALA A 82 -14.78 15.45 16.76
CA ALA A 82 -13.60 16.21 16.38
C ALA A 82 -12.56 15.35 15.62
N THR A 83 -12.39 14.09 16.02
CA THR A 83 -11.50 13.16 15.32
C THR A 83 -11.93 12.95 13.87
N MET A 84 -13.23 12.79 13.65
CA MET A 84 -13.77 12.60 12.30
C MET A 84 -13.66 13.88 11.48
N ALA A 85 -13.83 15.06 12.10
CA ALA A 85 -13.63 16.35 11.44
C ALA A 85 -12.19 16.51 10.92
N VAL A 86 -11.20 16.25 11.75
CA VAL A 86 -9.78 16.30 11.37
C VAL A 86 -9.48 15.26 10.28
N TRP A 87 -9.97 14.02 10.44
CA TRP A 87 -9.72 12.96 9.47
C TRP A 87 -10.32 13.28 8.10
N LEU A 88 -11.60 13.67 8.04
CA LEU A 88 -12.26 14.05 6.78
C LEU A 88 -11.63 15.29 6.16
N GLY A 89 -11.21 16.28 6.97
CA GLY A 89 -10.48 17.43 6.50
C GLY A 89 -9.18 17.06 5.78
N LYS A 90 -8.42 16.14 6.33
CA LYS A 90 -7.20 15.61 5.69
C LYS A 90 -7.50 14.85 4.40
N GLN A 91 -8.54 14.00 4.38
CA GLN A 91 -8.84 13.13 3.24
C GLN A 91 -9.56 13.85 2.09
N LEU A 92 -10.46 14.79 2.39
CA LEU A 92 -11.31 15.42 1.38
C LEU A 92 -10.87 16.83 1.02
N LEU A 93 -10.31 17.58 1.98
CA LEU A 93 -9.93 18.99 1.80
C LEU A 93 -8.41 19.18 1.64
N GLY A 94 -7.63 18.11 1.72
CA GLY A 94 -6.17 18.18 1.59
C GLY A 94 -5.45 18.86 2.75
N GLN A 95 -6.13 19.02 3.90
CA GLN A 95 -5.52 19.58 5.12
C GLN A 95 -4.38 18.68 5.59
N ARG A 96 -3.29 19.30 6.04
CA ARG A 96 -2.10 18.60 6.52
C ARG A 96 -1.63 19.19 7.83
N ASP A 97 -1.10 18.35 8.72
CA ASP A 97 -0.37 18.85 9.87
C ASP A 97 0.96 19.43 9.39
N VAL A 98 1.29 20.64 9.84
CA VAL A 98 2.62 21.20 9.63
C VAL A 98 3.53 20.63 10.71
N ILE A 99 4.40 19.70 10.32
CA ILE A 99 5.43 19.16 11.20
C ILE A 99 6.73 19.86 10.83
N THR A 100 7.19 20.77 11.69
CA THR A 100 8.54 21.34 11.60
C THR A 100 9.48 20.40 12.34
N ALA A 101 10.31 19.67 11.59
CA ALA A 101 11.36 18.83 12.15
C ALA A 101 12.70 19.53 11.96
N GLU A 102 13.32 19.99 13.05
CA GLU A 102 14.72 20.43 13.02
C GLU A 102 15.62 19.20 13.19
N HIS A 103 16.41 18.94 12.17
CA HIS A 103 17.43 17.89 12.23
C HIS A 103 18.72 18.53 12.76
N VAL A 104 19.06 18.21 13.98
CA VAL A 104 20.30 18.67 14.61
C VAL A 104 21.24 17.50 14.88
N GLY A 105 22.53 17.74 14.78
CA GLY A 105 23.55 16.78 15.15
C GLY A 105 23.63 16.57 16.67
N SER A 106 24.50 15.68 17.12
CA SER A 106 24.75 15.44 18.52
C SER A 106 25.09 16.73 19.27
N GLY A 107 24.36 16.98 20.37
CA GLY A 107 24.52 18.21 21.16
C GLY A 107 23.88 19.47 20.57
N GLY A 108 22.96 19.35 19.60
CA GLY A 108 22.26 20.50 19.01
C GLY A 108 23.04 21.24 17.91
N GLY A 109 24.20 20.74 17.54
CA GLY A 109 25.04 21.32 16.48
C GLY A 109 24.65 20.86 15.05
N PRO A 110 25.36 21.31 14.01
CA PRO A 110 25.11 20.87 12.63
C PRO A 110 25.34 19.37 12.48
N ILE A 111 24.52 18.72 11.62
CA ILE A 111 24.74 17.33 11.28
C ILE A 111 26.04 17.19 10.52
N GLN A 112 26.99 16.43 11.08
CA GLN A 112 28.24 16.10 10.40
C GLN A 112 27.99 15.07 9.30
N VAL A 113 28.01 15.51 8.05
CA VAL A 113 27.96 14.61 6.91
C VAL A 113 29.37 14.19 6.55
N ALA A 114 29.76 12.95 6.89
CA ALA A 114 31.02 12.38 6.45
C ALA A 114 30.91 12.03 4.96
N VAL A 115 31.28 12.96 4.09
CA VAL A 115 31.45 12.68 2.66
C VAL A 115 32.73 11.87 2.51
N LYS A 116 32.63 10.61 2.14
CA LYS A 116 33.80 9.80 1.75
C LYS A 116 34.15 10.16 0.30
N PRO A 117 35.24 10.88 0.04
CA PRO A 117 35.62 11.18 -1.33
C PRO A 117 35.97 9.89 -2.09
N ASP A 118 35.60 9.82 -3.36
CA ASP A 118 35.98 8.71 -4.22
C ASP A 118 37.44 8.88 -4.65
N LEU A 119 38.32 8.17 -3.96
CA LEU A 119 39.77 8.24 -4.20
C LEU A 119 40.23 7.40 -5.40
N ARG A 120 39.32 6.68 -6.07
CA ARG A 120 39.66 5.77 -7.21
C ARG A 120 40.13 6.54 -8.45
N ARG A 121 39.87 7.85 -8.53
CA ARG A 121 40.24 8.71 -9.64
C ARG A 121 41.57 9.41 -9.46
N LEU A 122 42.21 9.26 -8.31
CA LEU A 122 43.52 9.87 -7.99
C LEU A 122 44.64 8.91 -8.38
N ASN A 123 45.70 9.49 -8.96
CA ASN A 123 46.94 8.79 -9.22
C ASN A 123 47.78 8.66 -7.93
N ASP A 124 48.90 7.90 -7.98
CA ASP A 124 49.71 7.57 -6.79
C ASP A 124 50.34 8.82 -6.16
N ASP A 125 50.70 9.84 -6.96
CA ASP A 125 51.29 11.07 -6.46
C ASP A 125 50.25 11.96 -5.78
N GLU A 126 49.04 12.03 -6.32
CA GLU A 126 47.91 12.72 -5.71
C GLU A 126 47.48 12.06 -4.39
N LEU A 127 47.52 10.74 -4.33
CA LEU A 127 47.25 10.00 -3.11
C LEU A 127 48.29 10.24 -2.03
N ARG A 128 49.55 10.38 -2.39
CA ARG A 128 50.64 10.75 -1.45
C ARG A 128 50.44 12.14 -0.89
N GLN A 129 50.18 13.13 -1.74
CA GLN A 129 49.89 14.52 -1.33
C GLN A 129 48.66 14.58 -0.38
N LEU A 130 47.61 13.89 -0.72
CA LEU A 130 46.39 13.81 0.13
C LEU A 130 46.73 13.23 1.50
N ARG A 131 47.59 12.21 1.56
CA ARG A 131 48.02 11.55 2.81
C ARG A 131 48.85 12.48 3.68
N GLU A 132 49.74 13.27 3.07
CA GLU A 132 50.56 14.27 3.78
C GLU A 132 49.67 15.39 4.36
N LEU A 133 48.70 15.89 3.59
CA LEU A 133 47.74 16.88 4.06
C LEU A 133 46.88 16.34 5.19
N ALA A 134 46.39 15.11 5.10
CA ALA A 134 45.58 14.47 6.13
C ALA A 134 46.33 14.28 7.46
N VAL A 135 47.65 14.06 7.40
CA VAL A 135 48.50 14.00 8.59
C VAL A 135 48.66 15.36 9.25
N LYS A 136 48.83 16.43 8.42
CA LYS A 136 48.99 17.79 8.92
C LYS A 136 47.71 18.38 9.52
N THR A 137 46.55 17.91 9.07
CA THR A 137 45.23 18.40 9.51
C THR A 137 44.62 17.56 10.63
N ARG A 138 45.28 16.50 11.10
CA ARG A 138 44.82 15.71 12.24
C ARG A 138 44.80 16.60 13.48
N PRO A 139 43.64 16.82 14.14
CA PRO A 139 43.65 17.49 15.42
C PRO A 139 44.50 16.65 16.36
N ASP A 140 45.41 17.30 17.10
CA ASP A 140 46.15 16.68 18.19
C ASP A 140 45.15 15.99 19.10
N SER A 141 45.23 14.66 19.17
CA SER A 141 44.53 13.87 20.18
C SER A 141 45.25 14.13 21.53
N GLY A 142 45.02 15.34 22.03
CA GLY A 142 45.47 15.73 23.37
C GLY A 142 44.80 14.83 24.39
N ASN A 143 45.65 14.28 25.18
CA ASN A 143 45.55 13.45 26.37
C ASN A 143 44.38 13.83 27.30
#